data_2454bca4f28befea876e1f9590bef6b5
#
_entry.id   2454bca4f28befea876e1f9590bef6b5
#
_cell.length_a   1.000
_cell.length_b   1.000
_cell.length_c   1.000
_cell.angle_alpha   90.00
_cell.angle_beta   90.00
_cell.angle_gamma   90.00
#
_symmetry.space_group_name_H-M   'P 1'
#
loop_
_entity.id
_entity.type
_entity.pdbx_description
1 polymer ?
#
loop_
_entity_poly.entity_id
_entity_poly.type
_entity_poly.pdbx_seq_one_letter_code
_entity_poly.pdbx_strand_id
1 'polypeptide(L)'
;NELETHNVDLKGTILKPNMIIPGLNCKNKSNSEEIAKKTLDCLKKNVPSEVPGIAFLSGGQSEIESSRNLNEINKINDSNFLITFSYGRGLQASALKEFGKNQNNIEQIQKAFNHRARMNGLSSKGEWSEDLETKAVS
;
A
#
# COMPACT_ATOMS: atom_id res chain seq x y z
N ASN A 1 16.00 21.30 1.37
CA ASN A 1 15.20 20.69 2.42
C ASN A 1 16.12 20.03 3.46
N GLU A 2 15.58 19.49 4.58
CA GLU A 2 16.38 18.92 5.67
C GLU A 2 17.36 17.83 5.22
N LEU A 3 16.94 16.93 4.36
CA LEU A 3 17.80 15.84 3.89
C LEU A 3 19.00 16.35 3.10
N GLU A 4 18.81 17.36 2.25
CA GLU A 4 19.90 18.01 1.51
C GLU A 4 20.83 18.77 2.44
N THR A 5 20.27 19.50 3.43
CA THR A 5 21.07 20.22 4.44
C THR A 5 21.99 19.26 5.21
N HIS A 6 21.56 18.03 5.44
CA HIS A 6 22.32 16.99 6.13
C HIS A 6 23.12 16.09 5.21
N ASN A 7 23.24 16.41 3.92
CA ASN A 7 23.97 15.62 2.91
C ASN A 7 23.56 14.14 2.86
N VAL A 8 22.25 13.86 3.00
CA VAL A 8 21.72 12.50 2.89
C VAL A 8 21.72 12.09 1.43
N ASP A 9 22.28 10.91 1.13
CA ASP A 9 22.22 10.33 -0.22
C ASP A 9 20.77 9.89 -0.53
N LEU A 10 20.09 10.65 -1.39
CA LEU A 10 18.71 10.38 -1.77
C LEU A 10 18.57 9.11 -2.62
N LYS A 11 19.62 8.69 -3.33
CA LYS A 11 19.59 7.44 -4.12
C LYS A 11 19.57 6.19 -3.26
N GLY A 12 20.06 6.29 -2.02
CA GLY A 12 19.99 5.24 -1.01
C GLY A 12 18.73 5.30 -0.11
N THR A 13 17.76 6.19 -0.42
CA THR A 13 16.62 6.48 0.45
C THR A 13 15.33 5.88 -0.13
N ILE A 14 14.53 5.23 0.71
CA ILE A 14 13.15 4.82 0.42
C ILE A 14 12.21 5.66 1.26
N LEU A 15 11.27 6.35 0.62
CA LEU A 15 10.26 7.12 1.33
C LEU A 15 9.07 6.23 1.73
N LYS A 16 8.65 6.34 3.00
CA LYS A 16 7.47 5.64 3.52
C LYS A 16 6.35 6.62 3.90
N PRO A 17 5.58 7.13 2.92
CA PRO A 17 4.50 8.06 3.18
C PRO A 17 3.15 7.37 3.37
N ASN A 18 2.13 8.16 3.76
CA ASN A 18 0.73 7.78 3.58
C ASN A 18 0.27 8.13 2.16
N MET A 19 -0.78 7.46 1.70
CA MET A 19 -1.54 7.90 0.53
C MET A 19 -2.38 9.13 0.88
N ILE A 20 -2.75 9.95 -0.10
CA ILE A 20 -3.70 11.06 0.10
C ILE A 20 -5.10 10.48 0.11
N ILE A 21 -5.62 10.27 1.31
CA ILE A 21 -6.96 9.73 1.56
C ILE A 21 -7.83 10.77 2.26
N PRO A 22 -9.17 10.68 2.14
CA PRO A 22 -10.09 11.55 2.89
C PRO A 22 -9.86 11.45 4.39
N GLY A 23 -9.97 12.57 5.09
CA GLY A 23 -9.91 12.59 6.56
C GLY A 23 -11.04 11.75 7.18
N LEU A 24 -10.83 11.26 8.41
CA LEU A 24 -11.75 10.35 9.11
C LEU A 24 -13.20 10.90 9.20
N ASN A 25 -13.33 12.21 9.34
CA ASN A 25 -14.63 12.89 9.49
C ASN A 25 -15.15 13.44 8.15
N CYS A 26 -14.52 13.14 7.04
CA CYS A 26 -14.97 13.59 5.73
C CYS A 26 -16.26 12.86 5.32
N LYS A 27 -17.32 13.64 5.01
CA LYS A 27 -18.61 13.11 4.58
C LYS A 27 -18.54 12.50 3.16
N ASN A 28 -17.71 13.08 2.30
CA ASN A 28 -17.54 12.62 0.92
C ASN A 28 -16.29 11.76 0.83
N LYS A 29 -16.46 10.46 0.61
CA LYS A 29 -15.35 9.55 0.38
C LYS A 29 -14.91 9.67 -1.08
N SER A 30 -13.60 9.88 -1.29
CA SER A 30 -13.01 9.79 -2.63
C SER A 30 -12.96 8.33 -3.09
N ASN A 31 -13.11 8.11 -4.40
CA ASN A 31 -12.86 6.80 -5.00
C ASN A 31 -11.34 6.54 -5.14
N SER A 32 -10.98 5.30 -5.46
CA SER A 32 -9.57 4.89 -5.56
C SER A 32 -8.82 5.58 -6.70
N GLU A 33 -9.49 5.94 -7.78
CA GLU A 33 -8.89 6.67 -8.91
C GLU A 33 -8.49 8.09 -8.51
N GLU A 34 -9.36 8.79 -7.76
CA GLU A 34 -9.07 10.12 -7.24
C GLU A 34 -7.92 10.09 -6.22
N ILE A 35 -7.93 9.09 -5.33
CA ILE A 35 -6.85 8.86 -4.36
C ILE A 35 -5.53 8.62 -5.08
N ALA A 36 -5.53 7.77 -6.10
CA ALA A 36 -4.35 7.45 -6.89
C ALA A 36 -3.77 8.70 -7.57
N LYS A 37 -4.61 9.45 -8.26
CA LYS A 37 -4.20 10.68 -8.95
C LYS A 37 -3.62 11.71 -8.00
N LYS A 38 -4.33 12.04 -6.91
CA LYS A 38 -3.87 13.02 -5.92
C LYS A 38 -2.57 12.58 -5.24
N THR A 39 -2.46 11.29 -4.93
CA THR A 39 -1.25 10.75 -4.31
C THR A 39 -0.05 10.87 -5.24
N LEU A 40 -0.21 10.45 -6.50
CA LEU A 40 0.87 10.50 -7.48
C LEU A 40 1.28 11.95 -7.81
N ASP A 41 0.30 12.85 -7.98
CA ASP A 41 0.56 14.28 -8.20
C ASP A 41 1.35 14.91 -7.04
N CYS A 42 1.02 14.53 -5.80
CA CYS A 42 1.73 15.01 -4.62
C CYS A 42 3.17 14.49 -4.58
N LEU A 43 3.37 13.21 -4.85
CA LEU A 43 4.72 12.61 -4.88
C LEU A 43 5.58 13.27 -5.96
N LYS A 44 5.07 13.42 -7.18
CA LYS A 44 5.79 14.04 -8.30
C LYS A 44 6.17 15.50 -8.04
N LYS A 45 5.38 16.23 -7.25
CA LYS A 45 5.65 17.64 -6.92
C LYS A 45 6.65 17.82 -5.78
N ASN A 46 6.70 16.88 -4.84
CA ASN A 46 7.37 17.11 -3.56
C ASN A 46 8.52 16.15 -3.28
N VAL A 47 8.62 15.03 -4.00
CA VAL A 47 9.68 14.04 -3.81
C VAL A 47 10.73 14.20 -4.91
N PRO A 48 12.00 14.40 -4.57
CA PRO A 48 13.08 14.46 -5.55
C PRO A 48 13.15 13.18 -6.40
N SER A 49 13.43 13.32 -7.69
CA SER A 49 13.48 12.22 -8.66
C SER A 49 14.60 11.20 -8.36
N GLU A 50 15.59 11.59 -7.55
CA GLU A 50 16.69 10.76 -7.09
C GLU A 50 16.24 9.69 -6.07
N VAL A 51 15.11 9.88 -5.39
CA VAL A 51 14.53 8.88 -4.48
C VAL A 51 13.99 7.71 -5.31
N PRO A 52 14.58 6.51 -5.26
CA PRO A 52 14.24 5.44 -6.19
C PRO A 52 12.92 4.73 -5.86
N GLY A 53 12.48 4.78 -4.61
CA GLY A 53 11.36 3.96 -4.15
C GLY A 53 10.46 4.62 -3.13
N ILE A 54 9.18 4.29 -3.26
CA ILE A 54 8.09 4.68 -2.36
C ILE A 54 7.45 3.42 -1.78
N ALA A 55 7.46 3.27 -0.46
CA ALA A 55 6.81 2.16 0.23
C ALA A 55 5.67 2.70 1.12
N PHE A 56 4.43 2.65 0.65
CA PHE A 56 3.30 3.20 1.39
C PHE A 56 3.04 2.50 2.73
N LEU A 57 2.64 3.25 3.74
CA LEU A 57 1.95 2.70 4.90
C LEU A 57 0.45 2.56 4.62
N SER A 58 -0.26 1.70 5.37
CA SER A 58 -1.71 1.48 5.16
C SER A 58 -2.61 2.58 5.78
N GLY A 59 -2.11 3.35 6.73
CA GLY A 59 -2.69 4.62 7.22
C GLY A 59 -4.15 4.59 7.65
N GLY A 60 -4.62 3.52 8.29
CA GLY A 60 -6.01 3.40 8.74
C GLY A 60 -6.96 2.86 7.67
N GLN A 61 -6.50 2.57 6.47
CA GLN A 61 -7.26 1.86 5.44
C GLN A 61 -7.43 0.38 5.83
N SER A 62 -8.53 -0.24 5.40
CA SER A 62 -8.68 -1.69 5.48
C SER A 62 -7.67 -2.40 4.56
N GLU A 63 -7.53 -3.72 4.72
CA GLU A 63 -6.64 -4.54 3.89
C GLU A 63 -6.99 -4.42 2.41
N ILE A 64 -8.28 -4.49 2.07
CA ILE A 64 -8.77 -4.41 0.68
C ILE A 64 -8.62 -3.00 0.13
N GLU A 65 -8.98 -1.97 0.91
CA GLU A 65 -8.82 -0.57 0.47
C GLU A 65 -7.36 -0.23 0.18
N SER A 66 -6.44 -0.66 1.05
CA SER A 66 -5.01 -0.38 0.85
C SER A 66 -4.45 -1.11 -0.37
N SER A 67 -4.89 -2.34 -0.66
CA SER A 67 -4.54 -3.07 -1.88
C SER A 67 -5.11 -2.38 -3.12
N ARG A 68 -6.41 -2.03 -3.09
CA ARG A 68 -7.09 -1.35 -4.20
C ARG A 68 -6.42 -0.02 -4.53
N ASN A 69 -6.19 0.82 -3.55
CA ASN A 69 -5.58 2.13 -3.75
C ASN A 69 -4.13 2.03 -4.26
N LEU A 70 -3.34 1.10 -3.73
CA LEU A 70 -1.99 0.83 -4.24
C LEU A 70 -2.03 0.38 -5.71
N ASN A 71 -2.99 -0.48 -6.06
CA ASN A 71 -3.18 -0.96 -7.42
C ASN A 71 -3.49 0.17 -8.39
N GLU A 72 -4.44 1.05 -8.03
CA GLU A 72 -4.82 2.18 -8.89
C GLU A 72 -3.66 3.18 -9.05
N ILE A 73 -2.86 3.40 -7.99
CA ILE A 73 -1.64 4.20 -8.10
C ILE A 73 -0.67 3.58 -9.12
N ASN A 74 -0.42 2.27 -9.03
CA ASN A 74 0.54 1.60 -9.92
C ASN A 74 0.04 1.50 -11.36
N LYS A 75 -1.27 1.41 -11.60
CA LYS A 75 -1.85 1.44 -12.95
C LYS A 75 -1.57 2.75 -13.70
N ILE A 76 -1.55 3.87 -12.98
CA ILE A 76 -1.34 5.21 -13.58
C ILE A 76 0.05 5.78 -13.30
N ASN A 77 0.94 5.00 -12.68
CA ASN A 77 2.29 5.46 -12.34
C ASN A 77 3.15 5.67 -13.60
N ASP A 78 3.33 6.91 -13.96
CA ASP A 78 4.18 7.38 -15.06
C ASP A 78 5.48 8.03 -14.54
N SER A 79 5.80 7.86 -13.26
CA SER A 79 7.00 8.39 -12.62
C SER A 79 8.15 7.37 -12.63
N ASN A 80 9.34 7.82 -12.23
CA ASN A 80 10.51 6.96 -12.05
C ASN A 80 10.51 6.20 -10.71
N PHE A 81 9.52 6.45 -9.83
CA PHE A 81 9.45 5.79 -8.54
C PHE A 81 9.00 4.33 -8.67
N LEU A 82 9.72 3.42 -8.05
CA LEU A 82 9.22 2.08 -7.76
C LEU A 82 8.25 2.18 -6.57
N ILE A 83 6.96 1.94 -6.82
CA ILE A 83 5.92 2.10 -5.82
C ILE A 83 5.47 0.75 -5.29
N THR A 84 5.59 0.57 -3.98
CA THR A 84 5.23 -0.67 -3.28
C THR A 84 4.59 -0.38 -1.91
N PHE A 85 4.51 -1.38 -1.05
CA PHE A 85 3.90 -1.30 0.27
C PHE A 85 4.86 -1.69 1.40
N SER A 86 4.65 -1.09 2.57
CA SER A 86 5.24 -1.50 3.84
C SER A 86 4.15 -1.42 4.91
N TYR A 87 3.15 -2.32 4.77
CA TYR A 87 1.96 -2.32 5.61
C TYR A 87 2.19 -3.11 6.90
N GLY A 88 1.69 -2.56 8.02
CA GLY A 88 1.49 -3.31 9.26
C GLY A 88 0.09 -3.94 9.24
N ARG A 89 -0.91 -3.22 9.74
CA ARG A 89 -2.31 -3.71 9.81
C ARG A 89 -2.89 -4.12 8.46
N GLY A 90 -2.61 -3.40 7.39
CA GLY A 90 -3.05 -3.74 6.03
C GLY A 90 -2.44 -5.02 5.45
N LEU A 91 -1.51 -5.67 6.15
CA LEU A 91 -0.94 -6.97 5.79
C LEU A 91 -1.32 -8.07 6.79
N GLN A 92 -1.53 -7.74 8.05
CA GLN A 92 -1.59 -8.71 9.15
C GLN A 92 -3.00 -8.90 9.74
N ALA A 93 -3.96 -8.01 9.45
CA ALA A 93 -5.24 -7.99 10.18
C ALA A 93 -6.01 -9.30 10.04
N SER A 94 -6.10 -9.88 8.84
CA SER A 94 -6.79 -11.17 8.63
C SER A 94 -6.08 -12.32 9.34
N ALA A 95 -4.76 -12.38 9.30
CA ALA A 95 -3.98 -13.41 10.01
C ALA A 95 -4.14 -13.28 11.54
N LEU A 96 -4.12 -12.06 12.07
CA LEU A 96 -4.35 -11.82 13.50
C LEU A 96 -5.79 -12.18 13.91
N LYS A 97 -6.77 -11.97 13.04
CA LYS A 97 -8.15 -12.41 13.28
C LYS A 97 -8.25 -13.94 13.36
N GLU A 98 -7.60 -14.67 12.47
CA GLU A 98 -7.55 -16.14 12.52
C GLU A 98 -6.78 -16.64 13.77
N PHE A 99 -5.67 -16.01 14.14
CA PHE A 99 -4.95 -16.28 15.37
C PHE A 99 -5.81 -16.10 16.62
N GLY A 100 -6.63 -15.01 16.65
CA GLY A 100 -7.56 -14.76 17.75
C GLY A 100 -8.68 -15.81 17.90
N LYS A 101 -9.06 -16.48 16.77
CA LYS A 101 -10.04 -17.58 16.81
C LYS A 101 -9.43 -18.87 17.37
N ASN A 102 -8.27 -19.25 16.90
CA ASN A 102 -7.57 -20.45 17.32
C ASN A 102 -6.06 -20.32 17.03
N GLN A 103 -5.27 -20.10 18.08
CA GLN A 103 -3.82 -19.93 17.99
C GLN A 103 -3.08 -21.17 17.46
N ASN A 104 -3.67 -22.36 17.61
CA ASN A 104 -3.07 -23.61 17.15
C ASN A 104 -3.36 -23.92 15.68
N ASN A 105 -4.25 -23.17 15.03
CA ASN A 105 -4.55 -23.36 13.62
C ASN A 105 -3.55 -22.60 12.72
N ILE A 106 -2.30 -23.02 12.79
CA ILE A 106 -1.17 -22.37 12.09
C ILE A 106 -1.42 -22.31 10.58
N GLU A 107 -1.95 -23.38 10.00
CA GLU A 107 -2.22 -23.44 8.54
C GLU A 107 -3.16 -22.32 8.10
N GLN A 108 -4.27 -22.11 8.81
CA GLN A 108 -5.23 -21.07 8.43
C GLN A 108 -4.69 -19.65 8.64
N ILE A 109 -3.89 -19.45 9.69
CA ILE A 109 -3.21 -18.18 9.96
C ILE A 109 -2.23 -17.86 8.81
N GLN A 110 -1.42 -18.84 8.41
CA GLN A 110 -0.47 -18.68 7.30
C GLN A 110 -1.18 -18.46 5.96
N LYS A 111 -2.28 -19.17 5.68
CA LYS A 111 -3.08 -18.96 4.47
C LYS A 111 -3.62 -17.53 4.40
N ALA A 112 -4.17 -17.00 5.49
CA ALA A 112 -4.68 -15.64 5.55
C ALA A 112 -3.57 -14.60 5.30
N PHE A 113 -2.40 -14.79 5.91
CA PHE A 113 -1.25 -13.92 5.70
C PHE A 113 -0.73 -13.97 4.27
N ASN A 114 -0.52 -15.17 3.73
CA ASN A 114 -0.02 -15.38 2.38
C ASN A 114 -0.97 -14.81 1.32
N HIS A 115 -2.29 -14.99 1.51
CA HIS A 115 -3.29 -14.41 0.62
C HIS A 115 -3.13 -12.88 0.58
N ARG A 116 -3.09 -12.21 1.72
CA ARG A 116 -2.94 -10.75 1.77
C ARG A 116 -1.60 -10.27 1.20
N ALA A 117 -0.51 -10.97 1.50
CA ALA A 117 0.80 -10.67 0.93
C ALA A 117 0.79 -10.75 -0.61
N ARG A 118 0.13 -11.80 -1.16
CA ARG A 118 -0.05 -11.98 -2.61
C ARG A 118 -0.87 -10.85 -3.22
N MET A 119 -2.01 -10.47 -2.61
CA MET A 119 -2.85 -9.38 -3.10
C MET A 119 -2.09 -8.04 -3.13
N ASN A 120 -1.35 -7.73 -2.08
CA ASN A 120 -0.49 -6.55 -2.05
C ASN A 120 0.64 -6.60 -3.08
N GLY A 121 1.22 -7.78 -3.32
CA GLY A 121 2.23 -8.00 -4.37
C GLY A 121 1.68 -7.74 -5.78
N LEU A 122 0.46 -8.21 -6.07
CA LEU A 122 -0.23 -7.91 -7.32
C LEU A 122 -0.56 -6.41 -7.44
N SER A 123 -0.99 -5.78 -6.35
CA SER A 123 -1.27 -4.34 -6.31
C SER A 123 -0.01 -3.50 -6.62
N SER A 124 1.17 -3.94 -6.19
CA SER A 124 2.44 -3.28 -6.52
C SER A 124 2.80 -3.33 -8.00
N LYS A 125 2.10 -4.18 -8.76
CA LYS A 125 2.27 -4.32 -10.22
C LYS A 125 1.09 -3.74 -11.02
N GLY A 126 0.02 -3.28 -10.35
CA GLY A 126 -1.22 -2.86 -11.00
C GLY A 126 -2.06 -4.04 -11.53
N GLU A 127 -1.83 -5.25 -11.05
CA GLU A 127 -2.44 -6.52 -11.51
C GLU A 127 -3.52 -7.05 -10.56
N TRP A 128 -3.80 -6.35 -9.47
CA TRP A 128 -4.85 -6.75 -8.53
C TRP A 128 -6.24 -6.44 -9.09
N SER A 129 -7.20 -7.33 -8.80
CA SER A 129 -8.63 -7.12 -9.03
C SER A 129 -9.45 -7.69 -7.87
N GLU A 130 -10.66 -7.18 -7.68
CA GLU A 130 -11.50 -7.52 -6.54
C GLU A 130 -11.93 -9.01 -6.53
N ASP A 131 -12.09 -9.62 -7.70
CA ASP A 131 -12.41 -11.04 -7.85
C ASP A 131 -11.31 -11.98 -7.34
N LEU A 132 -10.06 -11.50 -7.26
CA LEU A 132 -8.95 -12.27 -6.70
C LEU A 132 -9.03 -12.41 -5.17
N GLU A 133 -9.75 -11.50 -4.50
CA GLU A 133 -9.94 -11.56 -3.04
C GLU A 133 -10.73 -12.82 -2.61
N THR A 134 -11.62 -13.29 -3.46
CA THR A 134 -12.49 -14.45 -3.17
C THR A 134 -11.95 -15.77 -3.72
N LYS A 135 -10.96 -15.74 -4.62
CA LYS A 135 -10.34 -16.96 -5.14
C LYS A 135 -9.46 -17.58 -4.06
N ALA A 136 -9.80 -18.78 -3.62
CA ALA A 136 -8.99 -19.55 -2.70
C ALA A 136 -7.57 -19.69 -3.26
N VAL A 137 -6.57 -19.44 -2.40
CA VAL A 137 -5.18 -19.75 -2.72
C VAL A 137 -5.07 -21.28 -2.80
N SER A 138 -5.05 -21.80 -4.02
CA SER A 138 -4.72 -23.20 -4.29
C SER A 138 -3.24 -23.46 -4.06
#